data_7954240ba04c47305f8573cfc31355f5
#
_entry.id   7954240ba04c47305f8573cfc31355f5
#
_cell.length_a   1.000
_cell.length_b   1.000
_cell.length_c   1.000
_cell.angle_alpha   90.00
_cell.angle_beta   90.00
_cell.angle_gamma   90.00
#
_symmetry.space_group_name_H-M   'P 1'
#
loop_
_entity.id
_entity.type
_entity.pdbx_description
1 polymer ?
#
loop_
_entity_poly.entity_id
_entity_poly.type
_entity_poly.pdbx_seq_one_letter_code
_entity_poly.pdbx_strand_id
1 'polypeptide(L)'
;MSISTLIRHAHSQGASDLHLEAGMPPAVRIRGKLRIRGEAWSASQTLAAARQLASDADWERFYDRRSVDLSRRIGGVRCRINIFQTSRGTGLAIRLFASFTATIDTLNLHPSLKSLVDRPHGLVLICGPTGSGKSTTIAALISEINAREARHILTIEQPIEYELRPRLSYIRQREVGRDTPSFAQALVDALREDPDVLVVGEVRQPETMRLTLAAAETGHLVLTSVHSSTASEALSRIISAFPSEIQGSVSAQLAECLAAVVCQRLAWSPAANMVAPECEIMVANTAIKACIRQGQLHRIPAIIETGRADGMWSREQYRRWLESKTDWRRPPKPKQGAPEEAPAPAAARPAAPRRPPPPRRPSPASEGVIVLDGIDENPDDILF
;
A
#
# COMPACT_ATOMS: atom_id res chain seq x y z
N MET A 1 30.38 -9.44 8.05
CA MET A 1 29.15 -10.15 7.59
C MET A 1 28.45 -9.28 6.56
N SER A 2 27.99 -9.81 5.42
CA SER A 2 27.30 -9.00 4.41
C SER A 2 25.91 -8.57 4.92
N ILE A 3 25.40 -7.43 4.45
CA ILE A 3 24.05 -6.96 4.80
C ILE A 3 22.96 -7.99 4.40
N SER A 4 23.13 -8.66 3.27
CA SER A 4 22.20 -9.69 2.81
C SER A 4 22.16 -10.90 3.77
N THR A 5 23.31 -11.32 4.30
CA THR A 5 23.39 -12.40 5.30
C THR A 5 22.74 -11.98 6.62
N LEU A 6 22.94 -10.74 7.05
CA LEU A 6 22.35 -10.21 8.28
C LEU A 6 20.81 -10.14 8.18
N ILE A 7 20.29 -9.67 7.03
CA ILE A 7 18.84 -9.61 6.75
C ILE A 7 18.23 -11.02 6.79
N ARG A 8 18.84 -12.00 6.12
CA ARG A 8 18.37 -13.40 6.14
C ARG A 8 18.37 -13.97 7.55
N HIS A 9 19.44 -13.74 8.30
CA HIS A 9 19.56 -14.22 9.67
C HIS A 9 18.48 -13.57 10.58
N ALA A 10 18.29 -12.26 10.53
CA ALA A 10 17.24 -11.59 11.27
C ALA A 10 15.84 -12.13 10.92
N HIS A 11 15.55 -12.31 9.62
CA HIS A 11 14.29 -12.86 9.14
C HIS A 11 14.05 -14.30 9.63
N SER A 12 15.06 -15.16 9.60
CA SER A 12 14.96 -16.56 10.09
C SER A 12 14.68 -16.66 11.59
N GLN A 13 15.06 -15.63 12.37
CA GLN A 13 14.74 -15.51 13.79
C GLN A 13 13.33 -14.94 14.05
N GLY A 14 12.57 -14.60 13.00
CA GLY A 14 11.27 -13.97 13.10
C GLY A 14 11.33 -12.50 13.53
N ALA A 15 12.43 -11.81 13.19
CA ALA A 15 12.51 -10.37 13.41
C ALA A 15 11.58 -9.61 12.44
N SER A 16 10.92 -8.58 12.95
CA SER A 16 10.12 -7.65 12.17
C SER A 16 10.93 -6.47 11.64
N ASP A 17 11.95 -6.05 12.39
CA ASP A 17 12.78 -4.90 12.04
C ASP A 17 14.26 -5.19 12.39
N LEU A 18 15.15 -4.61 11.59
CA LEU A 18 16.60 -4.59 11.79
C LEU A 18 17.07 -3.15 11.71
N HIS A 19 17.82 -2.70 12.71
CA HIS A 19 18.39 -1.36 12.79
C HIS A 19 19.91 -1.44 12.80
N LEU A 20 20.54 -0.61 11.97
CA LEU A 20 21.98 -0.45 11.90
C LEU A 20 22.34 1.03 12.02
N GLU A 21 23.32 1.34 12.88
CA GLU A 21 23.85 2.70 13.05
C GLU A 21 25.35 2.62 13.31
N ALA A 22 26.09 3.61 12.83
CA ALA A 22 27.52 3.71 13.05
C ALA A 22 27.86 3.78 14.55
N GLY A 23 28.84 3.01 14.99
CA GLY A 23 29.26 2.92 16.39
C GLY A 23 28.35 2.07 17.28
N MET A 24 27.30 1.42 16.72
CA MET A 24 26.36 0.59 17.46
C MET A 24 26.33 -0.84 16.93
N PRO A 25 26.12 -1.86 17.80
CA PRO A 25 25.81 -3.20 17.35
C PRO A 25 24.44 -3.25 16.66
N PRO A 26 24.22 -4.19 15.72
CA PRO A 26 22.91 -4.41 15.10
C PRO A 26 21.83 -4.64 16.14
N ALA A 27 20.67 -3.99 15.96
CA ALA A 27 19.50 -4.18 16.79
C ALA A 27 18.35 -4.81 15.98
N VAL A 28 17.80 -5.91 16.48
CA VAL A 28 16.66 -6.60 15.86
C VAL A 28 15.44 -6.55 16.75
N ARG A 29 14.26 -6.38 16.17
CA ARG A 29 12.99 -6.44 16.90
C ARG A 29 12.35 -7.80 16.67
N ILE A 30 12.19 -8.58 17.75
CA ILE A 30 11.59 -9.91 17.72
C ILE A 30 10.41 -9.94 18.69
N ARG A 31 9.20 -10.23 18.21
CA ARG A 31 7.96 -10.23 19.01
C ARG A 31 7.78 -8.92 19.81
N GLY A 32 8.01 -7.78 19.15
CA GLY A 32 7.91 -6.44 19.75
C GLY A 32 9.09 -6.01 20.62
N LYS A 33 9.95 -6.92 21.07
CA LYS A 33 11.11 -6.63 21.93
C LYS A 33 12.36 -6.36 21.11
N LEU A 34 13.04 -5.25 21.38
CA LEU A 34 14.33 -4.93 20.76
C LEU A 34 15.45 -5.76 21.43
N ARG A 35 16.34 -6.32 20.61
CA ARG A 35 17.52 -7.09 21.02
C ARG A 35 18.72 -6.56 20.29
N ILE A 36 19.74 -6.14 21.03
CA ILE A 36 21.00 -5.61 20.52
C ILE A 36 22.04 -6.73 20.66
N ARG A 37 22.69 -7.12 19.56
CA ARG A 37 23.64 -8.23 19.56
C ARG A 37 24.72 -8.06 18.50
N GLY A 38 25.92 -8.61 18.79
CA GLY A 38 27.08 -8.59 17.89
C GLY A 38 28.02 -7.44 18.16
N GLU A 39 28.92 -7.20 17.23
CA GLU A 39 29.90 -6.12 17.28
C GLU A 39 29.34 -4.82 16.70
N ALA A 40 29.84 -3.69 17.18
CA ALA A 40 29.47 -2.38 16.65
C ALA A 40 29.94 -2.22 15.19
N TRP A 41 29.06 -1.67 14.35
CA TRP A 41 29.40 -1.38 12.96
C TRP A 41 30.07 -0.03 12.84
N SER A 42 31.16 0.04 12.07
CA SER A 42 31.81 1.31 11.76
C SER A 42 30.98 2.15 10.79
N ALA A 43 31.27 3.46 10.72
CA ALA A 43 30.59 4.35 9.74
C ALA A 43 30.85 3.90 8.29
N SER A 44 32.03 3.35 8.00
CA SER A 44 32.35 2.80 6.67
C SER A 44 31.51 1.54 6.35
N GLN A 45 31.28 0.69 7.33
CA GLN A 45 30.45 -0.52 7.16
C GLN A 45 28.98 -0.18 6.93
N THR A 46 28.41 0.76 7.69
CA THR A 46 27.01 1.19 7.50
C THR A 46 26.85 1.89 6.17
N LEU A 47 27.77 2.75 5.76
CA LEU A 47 27.77 3.41 4.45
C LEU A 47 27.87 2.39 3.30
N ALA A 48 28.79 1.42 3.39
CA ALA A 48 28.93 0.38 2.39
C ALA A 48 27.67 -0.49 2.26
N ALA A 49 27.03 -0.83 3.39
CA ALA A 49 25.76 -1.55 3.39
C ALA A 49 24.64 -0.73 2.72
N ALA A 50 24.55 0.56 3.03
CA ALA A 50 23.58 1.46 2.42
C ALA A 50 23.80 1.57 0.90
N ARG A 51 25.07 1.67 0.45
CA ARG A 51 25.44 1.70 -0.98
C ARG A 51 25.02 0.42 -1.73
N GLN A 52 25.15 -0.74 -1.10
CA GLN A 52 24.71 -2.00 -1.71
C GLN A 52 23.18 -2.10 -1.91
N LEU A 53 22.41 -1.35 -1.12
CA LEU A 53 20.96 -1.41 -1.11
C LEU A 53 20.30 -0.35 -2.00
N ALA A 54 20.99 0.76 -2.27
CA ALA A 54 20.47 1.91 -2.99
C ALA A 54 21.00 1.95 -4.45
N SER A 55 20.15 2.41 -5.39
CA SER A 55 20.57 2.78 -6.74
C SER A 55 21.17 4.17 -6.77
N ASP A 56 21.78 4.58 -7.89
CA ASP A 56 22.33 5.94 -8.03
C ASP A 56 21.24 7.00 -7.87
N ALA A 57 20.06 6.81 -8.42
CA ALA A 57 18.92 7.71 -8.26
C ALA A 57 18.43 7.78 -6.79
N ASP A 58 18.54 6.68 -6.03
CA ASP A 58 18.24 6.67 -4.60
C ASP A 58 19.26 7.49 -3.83
N TRP A 59 20.53 7.45 -4.24
CA TRP A 59 21.60 8.24 -3.64
C TRP A 59 21.46 9.73 -3.89
N GLU A 60 21.07 10.16 -5.10
CA GLU A 60 20.76 11.55 -5.39
C GLU A 60 19.69 12.07 -4.43
N ARG A 61 18.60 11.32 -4.29
CA ARG A 61 17.52 11.66 -3.34
C ARG A 61 17.99 11.69 -1.88
N PHE A 62 18.89 10.77 -1.50
CA PHE A 62 19.46 10.75 -0.16
C PHE A 62 20.33 11.97 0.12
N TYR A 63 21.15 12.41 -0.84
CA TYR A 63 21.99 13.62 -0.68
C TYR A 63 21.13 14.86 -0.48
N ASP A 64 20.04 14.99 -1.22
CA ASP A 64 19.14 16.14 -1.11
C ASP A 64 18.35 16.15 0.21
N ARG A 65 17.79 15.01 0.59
CA ARG A 65 16.81 14.93 1.69
C ARG A 65 17.39 14.39 2.99
N ARG A 66 18.64 13.92 2.99
CA ARG A 66 19.28 13.23 4.11
C ARG A 66 18.53 11.98 4.59
N SER A 67 17.55 11.52 3.81
CA SER A 67 16.78 10.30 4.05
C SER A 67 16.17 9.81 2.74
N VAL A 68 16.12 8.49 2.56
CA VAL A 68 15.45 7.85 1.42
C VAL A 68 14.79 6.55 1.85
N ASP A 69 13.53 6.35 1.45
CA ASP A 69 12.79 5.10 1.60
C ASP A 69 12.91 4.25 0.34
N LEU A 70 13.25 2.97 0.53
CA LEU A 70 13.43 2.00 -0.52
C LEU A 70 12.58 0.76 -0.23
N SER A 71 12.21 0.06 -1.28
CA SER A 71 11.59 -1.26 -1.20
C SER A 71 12.38 -2.22 -2.08
N ARG A 72 12.97 -3.25 -1.48
CA ARG A 72 13.88 -4.21 -2.16
C ARG A 72 13.65 -5.63 -1.67
N ARG A 73 13.96 -6.60 -2.52
CA ARG A 73 14.13 -8.00 -2.12
C ARG A 73 15.63 -8.28 -1.93
N ILE A 74 16.04 -8.61 -0.71
CA ILE A 74 17.42 -8.84 -0.33
C ILE A 74 17.56 -10.25 0.24
N GLY A 75 18.35 -11.10 -0.41
CA GLY A 75 18.53 -12.49 0.01
C GLY A 75 17.21 -13.27 0.13
N GLY A 76 16.26 -13.04 -0.78
CA GLY A 76 14.94 -13.68 -0.76
C GLY A 76 13.93 -13.02 0.19
N VAL A 77 14.34 -12.05 1.02
CA VAL A 77 13.46 -11.35 1.97
C VAL A 77 13.01 -10.01 1.38
N ARG A 78 11.70 -9.77 1.32
CA ARG A 78 11.16 -8.46 0.97
C ARG A 78 11.37 -7.49 2.13
N CYS A 79 11.93 -6.31 1.86
CA CYS A 79 12.28 -5.32 2.87
C CYS A 79 11.80 -3.92 2.47
N ARG A 80 11.32 -3.17 3.44
CA ARG A 80 11.28 -1.70 3.38
C ARG A 80 12.50 -1.17 4.11
N ILE A 81 13.28 -0.32 3.48
CA ILE A 81 14.55 0.17 3.98
C ILE A 81 14.49 1.69 3.99
N ASN A 82 14.65 2.29 5.14
CA ASN A 82 14.91 3.70 5.27
C ASN A 82 16.42 3.89 5.51
N ILE A 83 17.10 4.60 4.61
CA ILE A 83 18.49 5.05 4.78
C ILE A 83 18.42 6.51 5.23
N PHE A 84 19.06 6.84 6.32
CA PHE A 84 19.01 8.19 6.89
C PHE A 84 20.37 8.62 7.44
N GLN A 85 20.56 9.94 7.55
CA GLN A 85 21.78 10.54 8.10
C GLN A 85 21.60 10.84 9.58
N THR A 86 22.61 10.50 10.39
CA THR A 86 22.71 10.86 11.81
C THR A 86 24.03 11.57 12.08
N SER A 87 24.21 12.09 13.30
CA SER A 87 25.49 12.66 13.74
C SER A 87 26.65 11.64 13.74
N ARG A 88 26.34 10.34 13.77
CA ARG A 88 27.32 9.24 13.76
C ARG A 88 27.64 8.73 12.35
N GLY A 89 26.88 9.15 11.35
CA GLY A 89 27.01 8.68 9.98
C GLY A 89 25.69 8.16 9.40
N THR A 90 25.78 7.29 8.41
CA THR A 90 24.59 6.70 7.76
C THR A 90 23.99 5.61 8.63
N GLY A 91 22.69 5.72 8.91
CA GLY A 91 21.88 4.70 9.58
C GLY A 91 20.92 3.99 8.62
N LEU A 92 20.50 2.77 8.98
CA LEU A 92 19.51 1.99 8.24
C LEU A 92 18.44 1.45 9.20
N ALA A 93 17.18 1.69 8.86
CA ALA A 93 16.04 1.03 9.47
C ALA A 93 15.39 0.12 8.43
N ILE A 94 15.44 -1.19 8.67
CA ILE A 94 15.00 -2.20 7.71
C ILE A 94 13.83 -2.97 8.30
N ARG A 95 12.65 -2.83 7.73
CA ARG A 95 11.48 -3.66 8.03
C ARG A 95 11.48 -4.89 7.15
N LEU A 96 11.33 -6.06 7.78
CA LEU A 96 11.33 -7.36 7.14
C LEU A 96 9.88 -7.84 6.98
N PHE A 97 9.44 -8.02 5.74
CA PHE A 97 8.09 -8.51 5.50
C PHE A 97 8.01 -10.04 5.57
N ALA A 98 6.91 -10.53 6.11
CA ALA A 98 6.69 -11.97 6.20
C ALA A 98 6.48 -12.59 4.81
N SER A 99 7.12 -13.72 4.56
CA SER A 99 6.99 -14.48 3.31
C SER A 99 5.99 -15.63 3.48
N PHE A 100 4.71 -15.30 3.69
CA PHE A 100 3.66 -16.32 3.70
C PHE A 100 2.45 -15.85 2.87
N THR A 101 1.72 -16.78 2.32
CA THR A 101 0.45 -16.48 1.64
C THR A 101 -0.61 -16.20 2.70
N ALA A 102 -1.01 -14.95 2.82
CA ALA A 102 -2.11 -14.54 3.68
C ALA A 102 -3.43 -15.02 3.06
N THR A 103 -4.25 -15.72 3.84
CA THR A 103 -5.63 -16.07 3.49
C THR A 103 -6.54 -15.74 4.68
N ILE A 104 -7.83 -15.59 4.45
CA ILE A 104 -8.82 -15.35 5.51
C ILE A 104 -8.67 -16.41 6.61
N ASP A 105 -8.52 -17.69 6.22
CA ASP A 105 -8.41 -18.79 7.15
C ASP A 105 -7.08 -18.80 7.93
N THR A 106 -5.93 -18.55 7.25
CA THR A 106 -4.61 -18.55 7.91
C THR A 106 -4.42 -17.38 8.86
N LEU A 107 -5.17 -16.29 8.66
CA LEU A 107 -5.19 -15.12 9.54
C LEU A 107 -6.20 -15.26 10.68
N ASN A 108 -6.98 -16.33 10.72
CA ASN A 108 -8.08 -16.53 11.69
C ASN A 108 -9.13 -15.40 11.62
N LEU A 109 -9.34 -14.82 10.45
CA LEU A 109 -10.39 -13.86 10.20
C LEU A 109 -11.75 -14.56 10.07
N HIS A 110 -12.84 -13.83 10.33
CA HIS A 110 -14.19 -14.40 10.19
C HIS A 110 -14.47 -14.76 8.72
N PRO A 111 -15.04 -15.96 8.44
CA PRO A 111 -15.32 -16.41 7.07
C PRO A 111 -16.24 -15.48 6.27
N SER A 112 -17.11 -14.69 6.91
CA SER A 112 -17.98 -13.71 6.22
C SER A 112 -17.20 -12.67 5.41
N LEU A 113 -15.92 -12.44 5.71
CA LEU A 113 -15.09 -11.53 4.91
C LEU A 113 -14.88 -12.04 3.47
N LYS A 114 -15.05 -13.35 3.22
CA LYS A 114 -14.96 -13.91 1.86
C LYS A 114 -16.04 -13.34 0.94
N SER A 115 -17.25 -13.09 1.46
CA SER A 115 -18.35 -12.52 0.68
C SER A 115 -18.13 -11.05 0.26
N LEU A 116 -17.20 -10.34 0.89
CA LEU A 116 -16.90 -8.96 0.52
C LEU A 116 -16.25 -8.85 -0.87
N VAL A 117 -15.58 -9.91 -1.32
CA VAL A 117 -14.88 -9.94 -2.61
C VAL A 117 -15.68 -10.66 -3.71
N ASP A 118 -16.83 -11.23 -3.39
CA ASP A 118 -17.77 -11.80 -4.36
C ASP A 118 -18.56 -10.71 -5.12
N ARG A 119 -18.43 -9.46 -4.68
CA ARG A 119 -19.12 -8.32 -5.29
C ARG A 119 -18.45 -7.93 -6.61
N PRO A 120 -19.24 -7.56 -7.64
CA PRO A 120 -18.69 -7.12 -8.91
C PRO A 120 -18.03 -5.73 -8.81
N HIS A 121 -18.53 -4.84 -7.96
CA HIS A 121 -18.06 -3.48 -7.77
C HIS A 121 -18.36 -2.96 -6.36
N GLY A 122 -17.80 -1.81 -6.04
CA GLY A 122 -18.02 -1.08 -4.80
C GLY A 122 -16.76 -0.89 -3.97
N LEU A 123 -16.87 -0.12 -2.91
CA LEU A 123 -15.75 0.25 -2.03
C LEU A 123 -15.74 -0.58 -0.75
N VAL A 124 -14.65 -1.28 -0.51
CA VAL A 124 -14.38 -1.99 0.75
C VAL A 124 -13.25 -1.26 1.49
N LEU A 125 -13.54 -0.76 2.68
CA LEU A 125 -12.60 -0.06 3.54
C LEU A 125 -12.05 -1.00 4.61
N ILE A 126 -10.72 -1.14 4.68
CA ILE A 126 -10.04 -1.85 5.77
C ILE A 126 -9.42 -0.82 6.70
N CYS A 127 -9.97 -0.71 7.90
CA CYS A 127 -9.65 0.33 8.87
C CYS A 127 -8.88 -0.21 10.08
N GLY A 128 -8.15 0.67 10.76
CA GLY A 128 -7.43 0.33 11.99
C GLY A 128 -6.16 1.14 12.17
N PRO A 129 -5.57 1.14 13.37
CA PRO A 129 -4.31 1.83 13.64
C PRO A 129 -3.14 1.22 12.85
N THR A 130 -1.99 1.89 12.87
CA THR A 130 -0.75 1.34 12.32
C THR A 130 -0.40 0.02 13.02
N GLY A 131 -0.02 -0.99 12.24
CA GLY A 131 0.31 -2.31 12.78
C GLY A 131 -0.89 -3.20 13.11
N SER A 132 -2.13 -2.80 12.80
CA SER A 132 -3.32 -3.63 13.01
C SER A 132 -3.49 -4.76 11.99
N GLY A 133 -2.63 -4.84 10.95
CA GLY A 133 -2.67 -5.88 9.93
C GLY A 133 -3.55 -5.58 8.72
N LYS A 134 -3.87 -4.31 8.44
CA LYS A 134 -4.69 -3.88 7.28
C LYS A 134 -4.17 -4.43 5.95
N SER A 135 -2.90 -4.18 5.64
CA SER A 135 -2.27 -4.68 4.39
C SER A 135 -2.30 -6.19 4.29
N THR A 136 -2.15 -6.88 5.43
CA THR A 136 -2.22 -8.35 5.50
C THR A 136 -3.63 -8.86 5.20
N THR A 137 -4.66 -8.17 5.71
CA THR A 137 -6.07 -8.49 5.45
C THR A 137 -6.43 -8.21 3.99
N ILE A 138 -5.98 -7.08 3.41
CA ILE A 138 -6.13 -6.79 1.98
C ILE A 138 -5.46 -7.89 1.13
N ALA A 139 -4.24 -8.30 1.46
CA ALA A 139 -3.55 -9.39 0.76
C ALA A 139 -4.32 -10.71 0.86
N ALA A 140 -4.98 -11.00 2.01
CA ALA A 140 -5.81 -12.18 2.17
C ALA A 140 -7.09 -12.12 1.31
N LEU A 141 -7.74 -10.96 1.21
CA LEU A 141 -8.89 -10.74 0.33
C LEU A 141 -8.51 -10.91 -1.15
N ILE A 142 -7.36 -10.35 -1.55
CA ILE A 142 -6.82 -10.54 -2.92
C ILE A 142 -6.51 -12.02 -3.16
N SER A 143 -5.93 -12.72 -2.19
CA SER A 143 -5.64 -14.16 -2.31
C SER A 143 -6.92 -14.99 -2.49
N GLU A 144 -8.01 -14.57 -1.87
CA GLU A 144 -9.32 -15.22 -2.02
C GLU A 144 -9.87 -15.05 -3.44
N ILE A 145 -9.82 -13.83 -4.00
CA ILE A 145 -10.20 -13.56 -5.40
C ILE A 145 -9.32 -14.39 -6.35
N ASN A 146 -8.00 -14.28 -6.21
CA ASN A 146 -7.01 -14.93 -7.07
C ASN A 146 -7.08 -16.47 -7.05
N ALA A 147 -7.64 -17.06 -5.99
CA ALA A 147 -7.84 -18.50 -5.88
C ALA A 147 -9.12 -18.99 -6.57
N ARG A 148 -10.12 -18.12 -6.79
CA ARG A 148 -11.46 -18.51 -7.23
C ARG A 148 -11.86 -17.92 -8.57
N GLU A 149 -11.34 -16.77 -8.94
CA GLU A 149 -11.83 -15.99 -10.07
C GLU A 149 -10.70 -15.52 -10.99
N ALA A 150 -10.99 -15.49 -12.29
CA ALA A 150 -10.11 -14.92 -13.30
C ALA A 150 -10.43 -13.43 -13.48
N ARG A 151 -9.86 -12.58 -12.60
CA ARG A 151 -10.01 -11.12 -12.63
C ARG A 151 -8.69 -10.41 -12.91
N HIS A 152 -8.73 -9.23 -13.50
CA HIS A 152 -7.59 -8.32 -13.55
C HIS A 152 -7.53 -7.51 -12.25
N ILE A 153 -6.50 -7.77 -11.44
CA ILE A 153 -6.27 -7.10 -10.16
C ILE A 153 -5.09 -6.14 -10.31
N LEU A 154 -5.32 -4.85 -10.09
CA LEU A 154 -4.27 -3.84 -10.09
C LEU A 154 -4.11 -3.27 -8.69
N THR A 155 -2.88 -3.27 -8.15
CA THR A 155 -2.57 -2.64 -6.86
C THR A 155 -1.69 -1.42 -7.04
N ILE A 156 -1.95 -0.39 -6.23
CA ILE A 156 -1.19 0.86 -6.13
C ILE A 156 -0.78 1.01 -4.68
N GLU A 157 0.51 0.86 -4.38
CA GLU A 157 1.03 0.75 -3.01
C GLU A 157 2.26 1.63 -2.76
N GLN A 158 2.51 1.97 -1.51
CA GLN A 158 3.72 2.73 -1.11
C GLN A 158 4.24 2.32 0.28
N PRO A 159 5.15 1.35 0.33
CA PRO A 159 5.64 0.46 -0.74
C PRO A 159 4.75 -0.79 -0.92
N ILE A 160 5.07 -1.65 -1.90
CA ILE A 160 4.50 -3.00 -1.99
C ILE A 160 5.01 -3.83 -0.81
N GLU A 161 4.10 -4.25 0.08
CA GLU A 161 4.43 -5.07 1.25
C GLU A 161 4.41 -6.57 0.91
N TYR A 162 3.39 -7.02 0.19
CA TYR A 162 3.20 -8.42 -0.22
C TYR A 162 3.37 -8.58 -1.72
N GLU A 163 4.23 -9.48 -2.15
CA GLU A 163 4.30 -9.88 -3.55
C GLU A 163 3.23 -10.93 -3.82
N LEU A 164 2.26 -10.55 -4.62
CA LEU A 164 1.12 -11.38 -4.99
C LEU A 164 1.49 -12.21 -6.22
N ARG A 165 1.40 -13.54 -6.10
CA ARG A 165 1.66 -14.44 -7.23
C ARG A 165 0.35 -14.74 -7.96
N PRO A 166 0.24 -14.48 -9.27
CA PRO A 166 -0.92 -14.83 -10.07
C PRO A 166 -1.24 -16.33 -9.99
N ARG A 167 -2.53 -16.68 -9.89
CA ARG A 167 -3.06 -18.05 -9.98
C ARG A 167 -4.12 -18.12 -11.07
N LEU A 168 -5.36 -17.77 -10.76
CA LEU A 168 -6.43 -17.59 -11.74
C LEU A 168 -6.51 -16.16 -12.24
N SER A 169 -6.25 -15.18 -11.37
CA SER A 169 -6.30 -13.76 -11.71
C SER A 169 -5.01 -13.26 -12.34
N TYR A 170 -5.13 -12.27 -13.22
CA TYR A 170 -4.00 -11.48 -13.72
C TYR A 170 -3.71 -10.34 -12.72
N ILE A 171 -2.52 -10.34 -12.10
CA ILE A 171 -2.17 -9.39 -11.03
C ILE A 171 -1.05 -8.47 -11.48
N ARG A 172 -1.28 -7.17 -11.36
CA ARG A 172 -0.31 -6.12 -11.60
C ARG A 172 -0.16 -5.28 -10.33
N GLN A 173 1.08 -5.09 -9.87
CA GLN A 173 1.39 -4.27 -8.70
C GLN A 173 2.26 -3.09 -9.12
N ARG A 174 1.82 -1.87 -8.76
CA ARG A 174 2.54 -0.61 -9.04
C ARG A 174 2.95 0.04 -7.71
N GLU A 175 4.21 0.38 -7.58
CA GLU A 175 4.76 1.05 -6.39
C GLU A 175 4.90 2.55 -6.66
N VAL A 176 4.25 3.36 -5.83
CA VAL A 176 4.37 4.84 -5.91
C VAL A 176 5.80 5.26 -5.58
N GLY A 177 6.36 6.13 -6.41
CA GLY A 177 7.73 6.60 -6.33
C GLY A 177 8.75 5.75 -7.11
N ARG A 178 8.33 4.57 -7.63
CA ARG A 178 9.13 3.71 -8.50
C ARG A 178 8.47 3.50 -9.86
N ASP A 179 7.22 3.04 -9.87
CA ASP A 179 6.48 2.65 -11.08
C ASP A 179 5.47 3.72 -11.51
N THR A 180 5.14 4.63 -10.62
CA THR A 180 4.23 5.76 -10.82
C THR A 180 4.60 6.91 -9.90
N PRO A 181 4.40 8.18 -10.30
CA PRO A 181 4.80 9.32 -9.49
C PRO A 181 3.91 9.54 -8.25
N SER A 182 2.62 9.21 -8.32
CA SER A 182 1.67 9.44 -7.23
C SER A 182 0.51 8.44 -7.26
N PHE A 183 -0.25 8.35 -6.17
CA PHE A 183 -1.50 7.60 -6.12
C PHE A 183 -2.55 8.15 -7.09
N ALA A 184 -2.68 9.48 -7.18
CA ALA A 184 -3.64 10.11 -8.06
C ALA A 184 -3.35 9.80 -9.54
N GLN A 185 -2.08 9.94 -9.98
CA GLN A 185 -1.71 9.59 -11.35
C GLN A 185 -1.93 8.11 -11.64
N ALA A 186 -1.54 7.23 -10.70
CA ALA A 186 -1.74 5.80 -10.88
C ALA A 186 -3.21 5.40 -11.00
N LEU A 187 -4.12 6.07 -10.26
CA LEU A 187 -5.57 5.86 -10.37
C LEU A 187 -6.11 6.33 -11.73
N VAL A 188 -5.68 7.49 -12.21
CA VAL A 188 -6.05 7.97 -13.55
C VAL A 188 -5.60 7.00 -14.65
N ASP A 189 -4.38 6.47 -14.53
CA ASP A 189 -3.86 5.48 -15.47
C ASP A 189 -4.66 4.17 -15.37
N ALA A 190 -4.93 3.71 -14.14
CA ALA A 190 -5.62 2.46 -13.85
C ALA A 190 -6.99 2.35 -14.54
N LEU A 191 -7.76 3.45 -14.59
CA LEU A 191 -9.07 3.49 -15.26
C LEU A 191 -9.00 3.24 -16.78
N ARG A 192 -7.78 3.21 -17.36
CA ARG A 192 -7.53 2.89 -18.78
C ARG A 192 -6.88 1.52 -18.97
N GLU A 193 -6.63 0.80 -17.87
CA GLU A 193 -5.96 -0.50 -17.87
C GLU A 193 -6.94 -1.67 -17.73
N ASP A 194 -8.27 -1.40 -17.74
CA ASP A 194 -9.36 -2.37 -17.63
C ASP A 194 -9.23 -3.34 -16.43
N PRO A 195 -9.08 -2.84 -15.19
CA PRO A 195 -9.04 -3.68 -14.03
C PRO A 195 -10.44 -4.00 -13.52
N ASP A 196 -10.69 -5.23 -13.06
CA ASP A 196 -11.90 -5.59 -12.31
C ASP A 196 -11.77 -5.17 -10.84
N VAL A 197 -10.55 -5.25 -10.30
CA VAL A 197 -10.26 -4.99 -8.90
C VAL A 197 -9.11 -4.00 -8.78
N LEU A 198 -9.35 -2.91 -8.06
CA LEU A 198 -8.36 -1.91 -7.71
C LEU A 198 -8.01 -1.99 -6.22
N VAL A 199 -6.73 -2.02 -5.90
CA VAL A 199 -6.25 -1.91 -4.52
C VAL A 199 -5.48 -0.61 -4.38
N VAL A 200 -5.99 0.29 -3.55
CA VAL A 200 -5.32 1.55 -3.21
C VAL A 200 -4.76 1.41 -1.80
N GLY A 201 -3.45 1.35 -1.66
CA GLY A 201 -2.80 0.99 -0.39
C GLY A 201 -3.26 1.83 0.79
N GLU A 202 -3.23 3.15 0.65
CA GLU A 202 -3.74 4.07 1.66
C GLU A 202 -4.22 5.38 1.04
N VAL A 203 -5.42 5.81 1.43
CA VAL A 203 -5.99 7.08 0.95
C VAL A 203 -5.84 8.14 2.03
N ARG A 204 -4.93 9.11 1.81
CA ARG A 204 -4.64 10.22 2.71
C ARG A 204 -5.06 11.57 2.16
N GLN A 205 -4.94 11.75 0.84
CA GLN A 205 -5.18 13.02 0.18
C GLN A 205 -6.59 13.08 -0.41
N PRO A 206 -7.28 14.24 -0.35
CA PRO A 206 -8.64 14.40 -0.88
C PRO A 206 -8.76 14.01 -2.35
N GLU A 207 -7.77 14.34 -3.18
CA GLU A 207 -7.77 13.99 -4.60
C GLU A 207 -7.73 12.48 -4.82
N THR A 208 -6.84 11.76 -4.12
CA THR A 208 -6.77 10.30 -4.17
C THR A 208 -8.09 9.68 -3.71
N MET A 209 -8.72 10.26 -2.69
CA MET A 209 -10.00 9.81 -2.16
C MET A 209 -11.12 9.99 -3.17
N ARG A 210 -11.18 11.16 -3.83
CA ARG A 210 -12.15 11.43 -4.89
C ARG A 210 -12.03 10.44 -6.06
N LEU A 211 -10.82 10.19 -6.52
CA LEU A 211 -10.56 9.21 -7.59
C LEU A 211 -10.90 7.79 -7.17
N THR A 212 -10.64 7.42 -5.91
CA THR A 212 -10.99 6.12 -5.34
C THR A 212 -12.51 5.91 -5.29
N LEU A 213 -13.28 6.92 -4.87
CA LEU A 213 -14.75 6.90 -4.88
C LEU A 213 -15.29 6.79 -6.31
N ALA A 214 -14.74 7.58 -7.24
CA ALA A 214 -15.15 7.53 -8.64
C ALA A 214 -14.90 6.15 -9.27
N ALA A 215 -13.76 5.52 -9.00
CA ALA A 215 -13.47 4.18 -9.47
C ALA A 215 -14.48 3.14 -8.94
N ALA A 216 -14.83 3.23 -7.64
CA ALA A 216 -15.82 2.32 -7.03
C ALA A 216 -17.24 2.52 -7.58
N GLU A 217 -17.59 3.75 -7.98
CA GLU A 217 -18.88 4.10 -8.60
C GLU A 217 -18.97 3.62 -10.06
N THR A 218 -17.84 3.67 -10.78
CA THR A 218 -17.79 3.32 -12.21
C THR A 218 -17.59 1.82 -12.50
N GLY A 219 -17.85 0.96 -11.52
CA GLY A 219 -17.95 -0.48 -11.76
C GLY A 219 -16.78 -1.32 -11.28
N HIS A 220 -15.77 -0.73 -10.61
CA HIS A 220 -14.64 -1.46 -10.07
C HIS A 220 -14.88 -1.91 -8.63
N LEU A 221 -14.39 -3.09 -8.25
CA LEU A 221 -14.24 -3.46 -6.84
C LEU A 221 -12.97 -2.80 -6.29
N VAL A 222 -13.14 -1.84 -5.39
CA VAL A 222 -12.04 -1.08 -4.81
C VAL A 222 -11.79 -1.49 -3.36
N LEU A 223 -10.57 -1.94 -3.06
CA LEU A 223 -10.11 -2.22 -1.71
C LEU A 223 -9.13 -1.13 -1.29
N THR A 224 -9.34 -0.50 -0.15
CA THR A 224 -8.40 0.51 0.36
C THR A 224 -8.31 0.51 1.87
N SER A 225 -7.28 1.17 2.41
CA SER A 225 -7.12 1.29 3.85
C SER A 225 -7.27 2.73 4.36
N VAL A 226 -7.85 2.85 5.56
CA VAL A 226 -8.02 4.12 6.29
C VAL A 226 -7.60 3.93 7.76
N HIS A 227 -6.99 4.96 8.33
CA HIS A 227 -6.64 4.96 9.75
C HIS A 227 -7.82 5.44 10.60
N SER A 228 -8.66 4.50 11.05
CA SER A 228 -9.80 4.77 11.92
C SER A 228 -10.11 3.55 12.79
N SER A 229 -10.68 3.77 13.97
CA SER A 229 -10.94 2.70 14.93
C SER A 229 -12.34 2.09 14.80
N THR A 230 -13.30 2.83 14.25
CA THR A 230 -14.69 2.42 14.05
C THR A 230 -15.17 2.76 12.63
N ALA A 231 -16.24 2.10 12.19
CA ALA A 231 -16.85 2.37 10.88
C ALA A 231 -17.37 3.81 10.79
N SER A 232 -18.04 4.32 11.83
CA SER A 232 -18.55 5.69 11.86
C SER A 232 -17.43 6.73 11.74
N GLU A 233 -16.31 6.52 12.46
CA GLU A 233 -15.12 7.38 12.38
C GLU A 233 -14.50 7.35 10.99
N ALA A 234 -14.41 6.16 10.35
CA ALA A 234 -13.87 6.02 9.01
C ALA A 234 -14.67 6.83 7.99
N LEU A 235 -16.00 6.72 8.04
CA LEU A 235 -16.89 7.46 7.14
C LEU A 235 -16.83 8.97 7.40
N SER A 236 -16.88 9.38 8.67
CA SER A 236 -16.72 10.80 9.04
C SER A 236 -15.42 11.38 8.53
N ARG A 237 -14.30 10.64 8.66
CA ARG A 237 -12.99 11.06 8.19
C ARG A 237 -12.93 11.22 6.67
N ILE A 238 -13.56 10.32 5.93
CA ILE A 238 -13.65 10.42 4.46
C ILE A 238 -14.43 11.69 4.08
N ILE A 239 -15.61 11.90 4.66
CA ILE A 239 -16.47 13.05 4.33
C ILE A 239 -15.79 14.37 4.72
N SER A 240 -15.22 14.45 5.92
CA SER A 240 -14.57 15.66 6.43
C SER A 240 -13.23 16.01 5.75
N ALA A 241 -12.68 15.12 4.92
CA ALA A 241 -11.51 15.43 4.11
C ALA A 241 -11.82 16.43 2.97
N PHE A 242 -13.10 16.65 2.67
CA PHE A 242 -13.55 17.54 1.60
C PHE A 242 -14.08 18.86 2.17
N PRO A 243 -14.05 19.96 1.37
CA PRO A 243 -14.69 21.22 1.73
C PRO A 243 -16.17 21.06 2.07
N SER A 244 -16.66 21.86 3.03
CA SER A 244 -18.03 21.78 3.57
C SER A 244 -19.11 21.81 2.48
N GLU A 245 -18.88 22.60 1.44
CA GLU A 245 -19.80 22.85 0.33
C GLU A 245 -20.10 21.58 -0.48
N ILE A 246 -19.18 20.63 -0.53
CA ILE A 246 -19.33 19.40 -1.32
C ILE A 246 -19.50 18.12 -0.46
N GLN A 247 -19.44 18.22 0.88
CA GLN A 247 -19.57 17.05 1.75
C GLN A 247 -20.90 16.31 1.58
N GLY A 248 -21.97 17.02 1.27
CA GLY A 248 -23.27 16.41 0.96
C GLY A 248 -23.22 15.52 -0.30
N SER A 249 -22.58 16.00 -1.36
CA SER A 249 -22.36 15.23 -2.58
C SER A 249 -21.46 14.04 -2.36
N VAL A 250 -20.36 14.20 -1.59
CA VAL A 250 -19.45 13.12 -1.22
C VAL A 250 -20.17 12.07 -0.39
N SER A 251 -21.04 12.47 0.55
CA SER A 251 -21.85 11.54 1.36
C SER A 251 -22.81 10.72 0.48
N ALA A 252 -23.45 11.35 -0.50
CA ALA A 252 -24.31 10.66 -1.45
C ALA A 252 -23.51 9.64 -2.28
N GLN A 253 -22.38 10.06 -2.86
CA GLN A 253 -21.50 9.19 -3.65
C GLN A 253 -20.96 8.02 -2.81
N LEU A 254 -20.48 8.29 -1.59
CA LEU A 254 -20.00 7.27 -0.66
C LEU A 254 -21.10 6.26 -0.31
N ALA A 255 -22.34 6.74 -0.07
CA ALA A 255 -23.46 5.85 0.20
C ALA A 255 -23.81 4.93 -0.98
N GLU A 256 -23.63 5.38 -2.22
CA GLU A 256 -23.88 4.54 -3.41
C GLU A 256 -22.79 3.48 -3.58
N CYS A 257 -21.53 3.88 -3.56
CA CYS A 257 -20.44 2.95 -3.88
C CYS A 257 -19.95 2.11 -2.69
N LEU A 258 -20.25 2.48 -1.43
CA LEU A 258 -19.77 1.73 -0.27
C LEU A 258 -20.35 0.31 -0.23
N ALA A 259 -19.49 -0.69 -0.13
CA ALA A 259 -19.84 -2.09 0.03
C ALA A 259 -19.69 -2.53 1.49
N ALA A 260 -18.56 -2.23 2.14
CA ALA A 260 -18.31 -2.62 3.52
C ALA A 260 -17.21 -1.79 4.16
N VAL A 261 -17.19 -1.80 5.51
CA VAL A 261 -16.08 -1.28 6.33
C VAL A 261 -15.69 -2.36 7.33
N VAL A 262 -14.40 -2.69 7.40
CA VAL A 262 -13.83 -3.64 8.36
C VAL A 262 -12.83 -2.91 9.23
N CYS A 263 -13.17 -2.67 10.49
CA CYS A 263 -12.29 -2.01 11.46
C CYS A 263 -11.57 -3.04 12.30
N GLN A 264 -10.26 -3.14 12.13
CA GLN A 264 -9.42 -4.20 12.67
C GLN A 264 -8.44 -3.70 13.72
N ARG A 265 -8.27 -4.46 14.78
CA ARG A 265 -7.14 -4.37 15.70
C ARG A 265 -6.56 -5.75 15.98
N LEU A 266 -5.32 -5.81 16.44
CA LEU A 266 -4.70 -7.04 16.91
C LEU A 266 -4.86 -7.13 18.42
N ALA A 267 -5.43 -8.24 18.90
CA ALA A 267 -5.66 -8.52 20.31
C ALA A 267 -5.03 -9.87 20.70
N TRP A 268 -4.58 -9.98 21.95
CA TRP A 268 -4.12 -11.25 22.49
C TRP A 268 -5.30 -12.19 22.73
N SER A 269 -5.26 -13.39 22.16
CA SER A 269 -6.23 -14.45 22.44
C SER A 269 -5.63 -15.45 23.42
N PRO A 270 -6.14 -15.52 24.67
CA PRO A 270 -5.69 -16.52 25.63
C PRO A 270 -5.97 -17.96 25.15
N ALA A 271 -7.12 -18.18 24.53
CA ALA A 271 -7.53 -19.51 24.02
C ALA A 271 -6.55 -20.08 22.99
N ALA A 272 -6.04 -19.23 22.10
CA ALA A 272 -5.09 -19.63 21.06
C ALA A 272 -3.62 -19.46 21.47
N ASN A 273 -3.33 -18.78 22.57
CA ASN A 273 -2.00 -18.35 22.98
C ASN A 273 -1.24 -17.63 21.84
N MET A 274 -1.92 -16.68 21.16
CA MET A 274 -1.40 -15.90 20.06
C MET A 274 -2.16 -14.58 19.89
N VAL A 275 -1.56 -13.65 19.14
CA VAL A 275 -2.25 -12.43 18.71
C VAL A 275 -3.16 -12.77 17.54
N ALA A 276 -4.41 -12.33 17.59
CA ALA A 276 -5.42 -12.55 16.54
C ALA A 276 -6.09 -11.23 16.14
N PRO A 277 -6.60 -11.11 14.90
CA PRO A 277 -7.36 -9.95 14.48
C PRO A 277 -8.76 -9.96 15.12
N GLU A 278 -9.12 -8.85 15.76
CA GLU A 278 -10.46 -8.57 16.26
C GLU A 278 -11.07 -7.47 15.40
N CYS A 279 -12.21 -7.75 14.76
CA CYS A 279 -12.81 -6.86 13.78
C CYS A 279 -14.19 -6.36 14.23
N GLU A 280 -14.55 -5.16 13.78
CA GLU A 280 -15.89 -4.69 13.57
C GLU A 280 -16.17 -4.76 12.07
N ILE A 281 -17.28 -5.37 11.66
CA ILE A 281 -17.64 -5.53 10.25
C ILE A 281 -18.98 -4.87 10.01
N MET A 282 -19.00 -3.87 9.15
CA MET A 282 -20.19 -3.18 8.67
C MET A 282 -20.40 -3.49 7.19
N VAL A 283 -21.60 -3.92 6.83
CA VAL A 283 -22.03 -4.09 5.44
C VAL A 283 -22.98 -2.95 5.09
N ALA A 284 -22.77 -2.31 3.94
CA ALA A 284 -23.56 -1.16 3.53
C ALA A 284 -24.94 -1.59 2.99
N ASN A 285 -25.85 -1.93 3.90
CA ASN A 285 -27.26 -2.13 3.60
C ASN A 285 -28.02 -0.80 3.46
N THR A 286 -29.31 -0.86 3.12
CA THR A 286 -30.17 0.33 2.92
C THR A 286 -30.17 1.27 4.12
N ALA A 287 -30.19 0.74 5.36
CA ALA A 287 -30.19 1.54 6.57
C ALA A 287 -28.86 2.31 6.76
N ILE A 288 -27.72 1.64 6.53
CA ILE A 288 -26.40 2.27 6.56
C ILE A 288 -26.29 3.37 5.50
N LYS A 289 -26.69 3.08 4.26
CA LYS A 289 -26.68 4.05 3.15
C LYS A 289 -27.54 5.29 3.47
N ALA A 290 -28.71 5.09 4.07
CA ALA A 290 -29.57 6.19 4.53
C ALA A 290 -28.87 7.05 5.62
N CYS A 291 -28.25 6.42 6.61
CA CYS A 291 -27.51 7.13 7.65
C CYS A 291 -26.36 7.97 7.08
N ILE A 292 -25.63 7.45 6.08
CA ILE A 292 -24.55 8.19 5.42
C ILE A 292 -25.08 9.42 4.70
N ARG A 293 -26.14 9.27 3.87
CA ARG A 293 -26.75 10.39 3.13
C ARG A 293 -27.32 11.48 4.05
N GLN A 294 -27.84 11.09 5.22
CA GLN A 294 -28.44 12.02 6.18
C GLN A 294 -27.42 12.58 7.20
N GLY A 295 -26.16 12.21 7.12
CA GLY A 295 -25.14 12.62 8.09
C GLY A 295 -25.32 12.02 9.50
N GLN A 296 -26.17 10.99 9.66
CA GLN A 296 -26.54 10.39 10.94
C GLN A 296 -25.58 9.23 11.31
N LEU A 297 -24.26 9.43 11.15
CA LEU A 297 -23.23 8.41 11.36
C LEU A 297 -23.21 7.83 12.78
N HIS A 298 -23.69 8.59 13.78
CA HIS A 298 -23.79 8.16 15.18
C HIS A 298 -24.78 6.98 15.37
N ARG A 299 -25.69 6.71 14.42
CA ARG A 299 -26.66 5.59 14.46
C ARG A 299 -26.06 4.27 13.99
N ILE A 300 -24.94 4.31 13.26
CA ILE A 300 -24.29 3.14 12.64
C ILE A 300 -23.97 2.03 13.64
N PRO A 301 -23.41 2.30 14.85
CA PRO A 301 -23.11 1.24 15.81
C PRO A 301 -24.31 0.38 16.18
N ALA A 302 -25.49 0.99 16.39
CA ALA A 302 -26.72 0.26 16.71
C ALA A 302 -27.20 -0.62 15.54
N ILE A 303 -27.01 -0.16 14.29
CA ILE A 303 -27.34 -0.94 13.09
C ILE A 303 -26.39 -2.14 12.95
N ILE A 304 -25.09 -1.96 13.24
CA ILE A 304 -24.11 -3.06 13.22
C ILE A 304 -24.50 -4.15 14.22
N GLU A 305 -24.92 -3.76 15.45
CA GLU A 305 -25.30 -4.71 16.50
C GLU A 305 -26.47 -5.61 16.10
N THR A 306 -27.44 -5.07 15.37
CA THR A 306 -28.65 -5.81 14.94
C THR A 306 -28.51 -6.42 13.55
N GLY A 307 -27.49 -6.03 12.77
CA GLY A 307 -27.31 -6.40 11.37
C GLY A 307 -26.61 -7.75 11.12
N ARG A 308 -26.70 -8.70 12.04
CA ARG A 308 -26.03 -10.00 11.89
C ARG A 308 -26.49 -10.81 10.69
N ALA A 309 -27.76 -10.73 10.34
CA ALA A 309 -28.31 -11.38 9.15
C ALA A 309 -27.67 -10.86 7.85
N ASP A 310 -27.24 -9.59 7.83
CA ASP A 310 -26.53 -8.96 6.71
C ASP A 310 -25.01 -9.22 6.73
N GLY A 311 -24.52 -10.02 7.68
CA GLY A 311 -23.10 -10.32 7.84
C GLY A 311 -22.32 -9.27 8.68
N MET A 312 -23.02 -8.37 9.37
CA MET A 312 -22.40 -7.38 10.24
C MET A 312 -21.98 -7.99 11.59
N TRP A 313 -20.93 -7.45 12.16
CA TRP A 313 -20.39 -7.88 13.44
C TRP A 313 -19.93 -6.67 14.25
N SER A 314 -20.54 -6.46 15.43
CA SER A 314 -19.95 -5.55 16.39
C SER A 314 -18.65 -6.16 16.95
N ARG A 315 -17.77 -5.31 17.47
CA ARG A 315 -16.49 -5.78 18.04
C ARG A 315 -16.69 -6.78 19.17
N GLU A 316 -17.73 -6.58 19.99
CA GLU A 316 -18.04 -7.49 21.07
C GLU A 316 -18.53 -8.85 20.56
N GLN A 317 -19.42 -8.87 19.58
CA GLN A 317 -19.87 -10.11 18.95
C GLN A 317 -18.72 -10.86 18.28
N TYR A 318 -17.81 -10.14 17.63
CA TYR A 318 -16.62 -10.72 16.99
C TYR A 318 -15.67 -11.35 18.05
N ARG A 319 -15.49 -10.68 19.18
CA ARG A 319 -14.69 -11.21 20.30
C ARG A 319 -15.29 -12.49 20.84
N ARG A 320 -16.60 -12.55 21.09
CA ARG A 320 -17.30 -13.78 21.53
C ARG A 320 -17.12 -14.92 20.52
N TRP A 321 -17.15 -14.60 19.23
CA TRP A 321 -16.86 -15.60 18.20
C TRP A 321 -15.40 -16.09 18.27
N LEU A 322 -14.43 -15.23 18.47
CA LEU A 322 -13.03 -15.61 18.66
C LEU A 322 -12.85 -16.51 19.90
N GLU A 323 -13.54 -16.23 20.99
CA GLU A 323 -13.52 -17.03 22.23
C GLU A 323 -14.12 -18.42 22.01
N SER A 324 -15.13 -18.55 21.17
CA SER A 324 -15.75 -19.84 20.81
C SER A 324 -15.00 -20.62 19.73
N LYS A 325 -13.98 -20.01 19.09
CA LYS A 325 -13.24 -20.61 17.99
C LYS A 325 -12.33 -21.73 18.48
N THR A 326 -12.42 -22.89 17.85
CA THR A 326 -11.61 -24.09 18.18
C THR A 326 -10.57 -24.44 17.11
N ASP A 327 -10.80 -24.02 15.86
CA ASP A 327 -10.00 -24.35 14.68
C ASP A 327 -8.91 -23.30 14.39
N TRP A 328 -8.11 -22.97 15.40
CA TRP A 328 -7.05 -21.97 15.28
C TRP A 328 -5.93 -22.40 14.33
N ARG A 329 -5.61 -21.54 13.36
CA ARG A 329 -4.46 -21.71 12.48
C ARG A 329 -3.28 -20.87 12.98
N ARG A 330 -2.14 -21.49 13.15
CA ARG A 330 -0.90 -20.76 13.45
C ARG A 330 -0.24 -20.32 12.17
N PRO A 331 0.23 -19.05 12.06
CA PRO A 331 0.99 -18.62 10.91
C PRO A 331 2.18 -19.56 10.71
N PRO A 332 2.48 -19.96 9.46
CA PRO A 332 3.61 -20.83 9.18
C PRO A 332 4.89 -20.17 9.70
N LYS A 333 5.73 -20.98 10.36
CA LYS A 333 7.08 -20.52 10.73
C LYS A 333 7.83 -20.15 9.45
N PRO A 334 8.69 -19.11 9.45
CA PRO A 334 9.55 -18.84 8.33
C PRO A 334 10.26 -20.11 7.90
N LYS A 335 10.12 -20.54 6.65
CA LYS A 335 10.84 -21.69 6.13
C LYS A 335 12.34 -21.39 6.25
N GLN A 336 13.08 -22.19 7.01
CA GLN A 336 14.53 -22.17 6.97
C GLN A 336 14.94 -22.65 5.58
N GLY A 337 15.53 -21.72 4.78
CA GLY A 337 16.34 -22.02 3.61
C GLY A 337 15.88 -23.16 2.70
N ALA A 338 14.82 -22.99 1.92
CA ALA A 338 14.74 -23.71 0.66
C ALA A 338 15.65 -23.00 -0.35
N PRO A 339 16.47 -23.71 -1.15
CA PRO A 339 17.18 -23.09 -2.26
C PRO A 339 16.14 -22.44 -3.18
N GLU A 340 16.41 -21.22 -3.55
CA GLU A 340 15.62 -20.46 -4.53
C GLU A 340 15.70 -21.24 -5.86
N GLU A 341 14.58 -21.79 -6.32
CA GLU A 341 14.45 -22.11 -7.74
C GLU A 341 14.68 -20.80 -8.47
N ALA A 342 15.75 -20.74 -9.25
CA ALA A 342 16.08 -19.59 -10.08
C ALA A 342 14.83 -19.21 -10.89
N PRO A 343 14.46 -17.93 -10.96
CA PRO A 343 13.36 -17.52 -11.81
C PRO A 343 13.69 -17.99 -13.23
N ALA A 344 12.71 -18.64 -13.88
CA ALA A 344 12.84 -18.98 -15.29
C ALA A 344 13.31 -17.74 -16.05
N PRO A 345 14.29 -17.86 -16.97
CA PRO A 345 14.84 -16.70 -17.65
C PRO A 345 13.67 -15.94 -18.28
N ALA A 346 13.53 -14.69 -17.90
CA ALA A 346 12.54 -13.79 -18.49
C ALA A 346 12.77 -13.84 -20.01
N ALA A 347 11.71 -14.23 -20.74
CA ALA A 347 11.73 -14.20 -22.19
C ALA A 347 12.29 -12.84 -22.61
N ALA A 348 13.36 -12.88 -23.42
CA ALA A 348 14.09 -11.69 -23.84
C ALA A 348 13.08 -10.66 -24.35
N ARG A 349 13.02 -9.52 -23.68
CA ARG A 349 12.24 -8.38 -24.17
C ARG A 349 12.70 -8.10 -25.61
N PRO A 350 11.79 -8.02 -26.59
CA PRO A 350 12.17 -7.52 -27.88
C PRO A 350 12.80 -6.15 -27.70
N ALA A 351 13.97 -5.96 -28.29
CA ALA A 351 14.71 -4.71 -28.20
C ALA A 351 13.79 -3.58 -28.67
N ALA A 352 13.62 -2.57 -27.81
CA ALA A 352 12.87 -1.37 -28.19
C ALA A 352 13.44 -0.82 -29.49
N PRO A 353 12.61 -0.39 -30.47
CA PRO A 353 13.09 0.18 -31.71
C PRO A 353 13.97 1.38 -31.36
N ARG A 354 15.20 1.39 -31.86
CA ARG A 354 16.14 2.50 -31.70
C ARG A 354 15.47 3.77 -32.24
N ARG A 355 15.33 4.77 -31.38
CA ARG A 355 14.90 6.12 -31.82
C ARG A 355 15.84 6.55 -32.95
N PRO A 356 15.30 7.05 -34.06
CA PRO A 356 16.14 7.64 -35.10
C PRO A 356 16.93 8.81 -34.48
N PRO A 357 18.18 9.00 -34.91
CA PRO A 357 18.99 10.12 -34.44
C PRO A 357 18.27 11.44 -34.77
N PRO A 358 18.38 12.46 -33.91
CA PRO A 358 17.78 13.75 -34.18
C PRO A 358 18.34 14.33 -35.49
N PRO A 359 17.54 15.04 -36.30
CA PRO A 359 17.99 15.64 -37.52
C PRO A 359 19.18 16.57 -37.24
N ARG A 360 20.24 16.42 -38.03
CA ARG A 360 21.42 17.30 -37.98
C ARG A 360 20.97 18.74 -38.21
N ARG A 361 21.31 19.65 -37.31
CA ARG A 361 21.17 21.09 -37.55
C ARG A 361 21.95 21.45 -38.82
N PRO A 362 21.36 22.20 -39.77
CA PRO A 362 22.12 22.73 -40.90
C PRO A 362 23.23 23.66 -40.37
N SER A 363 24.40 23.52 -40.93
CA SER A 363 25.52 24.45 -40.70
C SER A 363 25.11 25.84 -41.15
N PRO A 364 25.56 26.91 -40.52
CA PRO A 364 25.30 28.27 -40.95
C PRO A 364 26.03 28.48 -42.30
N ALA A 365 25.27 28.69 -43.36
CA ALA A 365 25.76 29.22 -44.59
C ALA A 365 25.92 30.74 -44.45
N SER A 366 27.05 31.17 -44.92
CA SER A 366 27.56 32.53 -44.95
C SER A 366 26.62 33.55 -45.60
N GLU A 367 26.50 34.69 -44.94
CA GLU A 367 26.40 36.04 -45.45
C GLU A 367 25.52 36.34 -46.67
N GLY A 368 24.45 37.06 -46.46
CA GLY A 368 23.78 37.94 -47.41
C GLY A 368 23.18 39.10 -46.63
N VAL A 369 23.94 40.19 -46.51
CA VAL A 369 23.48 41.46 -46.02
C VAL A 369 22.48 42.04 -47.03
N ILE A 370 21.22 42.17 -46.66
CA ILE A 370 20.25 43.00 -47.34
C ILE A 370 19.91 44.16 -46.41
N VAL A 371 20.42 45.33 -46.78
CA VAL A 371 20.02 46.64 -46.22
C VAL A 371 18.64 46.94 -46.85
N LEU A 372 17.64 47.17 -46.02
CA LEU A 372 16.43 47.90 -46.41
C LEU A 372 16.24 49.06 -45.42
N ASP A 373 16.32 50.24 -46.06
CA ASP A 373 16.07 51.52 -45.46
C ASP A 373 14.64 51.63 -44.90
N GLY A 374 14.56 52.34 -43.81
CA GLY A 374 13.58 53.25 -43.24
C GLY A 374 12.10 53.06 -43.55
N ILE A 375 11.33 53.00 -42.49
CA ILE A 375 10.12 53.86 -42.35
C ILE A 375 9.94 54.09 -40.82
N ASP A 376 9.74 55.40 -40.51
CA ASP A 376 9.53 56.00 -39.21
C ASP A 376 8.20 55.64 -38.53
N GLU A 377 8.26 55.76 -37.18
CA GLU A 377 7.22 56.32 -36.28
C GLU A 377 5.85 55.66 -36.17
N ASN A 378 5.41 55.27 -35.04
CA ASN A 378 4.89 56.07 -33.92
C ASN A 378 4.52 55.18 -32.71
N PRO A 379 4.80 55.59 -31.48
CA PRO A 379 4.27 54.90 -30.30
C PRO A 379 3.00 55.62 -29.90
N ASP A 380 1.90 54.89 -29.86
CA ASP A 380 0.69 55.13 -29.06
C ASP A 380 -0.49 54.39 -29.73
N ASP A 381 -0.90 53.29 -29.16
CA ASP A 381 -2.32 53.01 -28.91
C ASP A 381 -2.46 51.80 -27.97
N ILE A 382 -2.76 52.19 -26.77
CA ILE A 382 -3.25 51.42 -25.66
C ILE A 382 -4.71 51.09 -25.92
N LEU A 383 -5.15 50.01 -25.25
CA LEU A 383 -6.52 49.60 -24.91
C LEU A 383 -7.19 48.58 -25.86
N PHE A 384 -7.31 47.39 -25.42
CA PHE A 384 -8.32 46.71 -24.62
C PHE A 384 -7.88 45.26 -24.39
#